data_2e24fdc4d79e948480fde77257c7eeb9
#
_entry.id   2e24fdc4d79e948480fde77257c7eeb9
#
_cell.length_a   1.000
_cell.length_b   1.000
_cell.length_c   1.000
_cell.angle_alpha   90.00
_cell.angle_beta   90.00
_cell.angle_gamma   90.00
#
_symmetry.space_group_name_H-M   'P 1'
#
loop_
_entity.id
_entity.type
_entity.pdbx_description
1 polymer ?
#
loop_
_entity_poly.entity_id
_entity_poly.type
_entity_poly.pdbx_seq_one_letter_code
_entity_poly.pdbx_strand_id
1 'polypeptide(L)'
;MQRKKKSILITGCSSGIGLETSKYLSKNGWDVIASCRQKVDVKKISNLGITCFHLDYHSEKSIDLALDKTLSATNGKLDAIFNNGAFALPGAMEDIPSEAMKEIFQANFFGWHYLTKKVIPIMRKQGYGKILQCSSILGFITLSYRGPYNATKWALEGYSDTLRMELEGTGIDVISIRPGPIKTLIRENSINYFNKWIDWEKSVLSNEYKNFFSPLFLKCID
;
A
#
# COMPACT_ATOMS: atom_id res chain seq x y z
N MET A 1 11.64 -18.23 -29.60
CA MET A 1 10.45 -17.59 -29.00
C MET A 1 10.91 -16.51 -28.01
N GLN A 2 10.65 -15.26 -28.27
CA GLN A 2 10.89 -14.18 -27.29
C GLN A 2 10.06 -14.46 -26.03
N ARG A 3 10.70 -14.53 -24.87
CA ARG A 3 10.03 -14.72 -23.57
C ARG A 3 9.09 -13.52 -23.36
N LYS A 4 7.78 -13.78 -23.33
CA LYS A 4 6.78 -12.73 -23.12
C LYS A 4 7.06 -12.01 -21.79
N LYS A 5 7.14 -10.67 -21.80
CA LYS A 5 7.34 -9.89 -20.58
C LYS A 5 6.24 -10.18 -19.58
N LYS A 6 6.60 -10.36 -18.31
CA LYS A 6 5.63 -10.46 -17.22
C LYS A 6 5.12 -9.09 -16.85
N SER A 7 3.84 -8.97 -16.56
CA SER A 7 3.18 -7.72 -16.19
C SER A 7 2.92 -7.62 -14.69
N ILE A 8 3.04 -6.42 -14.13
CA ILE A 8 2.73 -6.17 -12.73
C ILE A 8 2.08 -4.80 -12.55
N LEU A 9 0.99 -4.74 -11.80
CA LEU A 9 0.44 -3.49 -11.26
C LEU A 9 1.01 -3.24 -9.86
N ILE A 10 1.65 -2.08 -9.67
CA ILE A 10 2.22 -1.66 -8.39
C ILE A 10 1.50 -0.39 -7.93
N THR A 11 0.98 -0.39 -6.70
CA THR A 11 0.28 0.77 -6.16
C THR A 11 1.19 1.59 -5.23
N GLY A 12 0.90 2.91 -5.11
CA GLY A 12 1.66 3.80 -4.23
C GLY A 12 3.10 4.04 -4.70
N CYS A 13 3.27 4.33 -5.99
CA CYS A 13 4.60 4.48 -6.62
C CYS A 13 5.17 5.90 -6.61
N SER A 14 4.54 6.85 -5.88
CA SER A 14 5.05 8.22 -5.80
C SER A 14 6.42 8.34 -5.11
N SER A 15 6.76 7.39 -4.24
CA SER A 15 8.03 7.36 -3.49
C SER A 15 8.29 5.97 -2.88
N GLY A 16 9.42 5.81 -2.20
CA GLY A 16 9.73 4.67 -1.35
C GLY A 16 9.68 3.32 -2.06
N ILE A 17 9.15 2.31 -1.37
CA ILE A 17 9.16 0.90 -1.84
C ILE A 17 8.51 0.75 -3.21
N GLY A 18 7.33 1.35 -3.42
CA GLY A 18 6.62 1.24 -4.69
C GLY A 18 7.39 1.84 -5.87
N LEU A 19 7.99 3.02 -5.68
CA LEU A 19 8.80 3.67 -6.71
C LEU A 19 10.05 2.84 -7.07
N GLU A 20 10.81 2.42 -6.06
CA GLU A 20 12.05 1.69 -6.30
C GLU A 20 11.79 0.30 -6.89
N THR A 21 10.72 -0.40 -6.45
CA THR A 21 10.27 -1.65 -7.06
C THR A 21 9.88 -1.44 -8.52
N SER A 22 9.17 -0.36 -8.83
CA SER A 22 8.77 -0.04 -10.21
C SER A 22 9.97 0.17 -11.11
N LYS A 23 10.96 0.95 -10.66
CA LYS A 23 12.20 1.19 -11.39
C LYS A 23 13.00 -0.10 -11.59
N TYR A 24 13.17 -0.87 -10.53
CA TYR A 24 13.94 -2.11 -10.57
C TYR A 24 13.33 -3.12 -11.54
N LEU A 25 12.03 -3.40 -11.42
CA LEU A 25 11.36 -4.38 -12.27
C LEU A 25 11.31 -3.93 -13.74
N SER A 26 11.07 -2.63 -14.01
CA SER A 26 11.11 -2.09 -15.36
C SER A 26 12.47 -2.30 -16.02
N LYS A 27 13.58 -2.03 -15.29
CA LYS A 27 14.95 -2.31 -15.77
C LYS A 27 15.23 -3.79 -15.98
N ASN A 28 14.54 -4.67 -15.25
CA ASN A 28 14.71 -6.13 -15.35
C ASN A 28 13.66 -6.80 -16.27
N GLY A 29 13.10 -6.05 -17.22
CA GLY A 29 12.32 -6.61 -18.31
C GLY A 29 10.86 -6.92 -17.98
N TRP A 30 10.33 -6.42 -16.86
CA TRP A 30 8.90 -6.48 -16.58
C TRP A 30 8.14 -5.36 -17.29
N ASP A 31 6.90 -5.66 -17.64
CA ASP A 31 5.91 -4.66 -18.04
C ASP A 31 5.26 -4.09 -16.77
N VAL A 32 5.83 -2.98 -16.29
CA VAL A 32 5.42 -2.38 -15.02
C VAL A 32 4.36 -1.32 -15.26
N ILE A 33 3.21 -1.51 -14.62
CA ILE A 33 2.17 -0.51 -14.50
C ILE A 33 2.21 0.03 -13.06
N ALA A 34 2.65 1.27 -12.92
CA ALA A 34 2.66 1.97 -11.65
C ALA A 34 1.34 2.69 -11.40
N SER A 35 1.01 2.96 -10.15
CA SER A 35 -0.09 3.88 -9.85
C SER A 35 0.24 4.83 -8.70
N CYS A 36 -0.33 6.04 -8.79
CA CYS A 36 -0.19 7.09 -7.79
C CYS A 36 -1.56 7.74 -7.50
N ARG A 37 -1.75 8.17 -6.26
CA ARG A 37 -2.97 8.88 -5.84
C ARG A 37 -3.04 10.31 -6.39
N GLN A 38 -1.92 11.00 -6.48
CA GLN A 38 -1.86 12.38 -6.97
C GLN A 38 -1.53 12.41 -8.47
N LYS A 39 -2.28 13.19 -9.24
CA LYS A 39 -2.06 13.35 -10.70
C LYS A 39 -0.68 13.91 -11.04
N VAL A 40 -0.11 14.74 -10.15
CA VAL A 40 1.24 15.27 -10.33
C VAL A 40 2.28 14.16 -10.27
N ASP A 41 2.10 13.19 -9.37
CA ASP A 41 3.01 12.06 -9.25
C ASP A 41 2.87 11.08 -10.41
N VAL A 42 1.66 10.89 -10.95
CA VAL A 42 1.45 10.12 -12.19
C VAL A 42 2.34 10.68 -13.31
N LYS A 43 2.35 12.00 -13.51
CA LYS A 43 3.20 12.64 -14.52
C LYS A 43 4.69 12.42 -14.24
N LYS A 44 5.12 12.57 -12.99
CA LYS A 44 6.54 12.33 -12.60
C LYS A 44 6.99 10.91 -12.94
N ILE A 45 6.18 9.90 -12.60
CA ILE A 45 6.51 8.51 -12.87
C ILE A 45 6.50 8.21 -14.37
N SER A 46 5.52 8.76 -15.11
CA SER A 46 5.46 8.62 -16.57
C SER A 46 6.69 9.22 -17.27
N ASN A 47 7.23 10.33 -16.76
CA ASN A 47 8.46 10.94 -17.28
C ASN A 47 9.72 10.06 -17.07
N LEU A 48 9.65 9.06 -16.18
CA LEU A 48 10.71 8.04 -16.02
C LEU A 48 10.59 6.89 -17.04
N GLY A 49 9.64 6.96 -17.97
CA GLY A 49 9.36 5.91 -18.95
C GLY A 49 8.59 4.71 -18.39
N ILE A 50 7.97 4.85 -17.21
CA ILE A 50 7.14 3.81 -16.58
C ILE A 50 5.67 4.18 -16.79
N THR A 51 4.89 3.26 -17.36
CA THR A 51 3.43 3.45 -17.48
C THR A 51 2.81 3.67 -16.10
N CYS A 52 2.11 4.78 -15.91
CA CYS A 52 1.54 5.14 -14.60
C CYS A 52 0.10 5.65 -14.74
N PHE A 53 -0.78 5.15 -13.88
CA PHE A 53 -2.18 5.57 -13.82
C PHE A 53 -2.55 6.14 -12.44
N HIS A 54 -3.59 6.97 -12.42
CA HIS A 54 -4.18 7.43 -11.17
C HIS A 54 -4.97 6.29 -10.52
N LEU A 55 -4.70 6.03 -9.23
CA LEU A 55 -5.44 5.10 -8.39
C LEU A 55 -5.54 5.66 -6.98
N ASP A 56 -6.77 5.83 -6.51
CA ASP A 56 -7.09 6.21 -5.13
C ASP A 56 -7.92 5.10 -4.47
N TYR A 57 -7.41 4.55 -3.39
CA TYR A 57 -8.09 3.50 -2.63
C TYR A 57 -9.35 3.95 -1.89
N HIS A 58 -9.60 5.26 -1.81
CA HIS A 58 -10.86 5.80 -1.29
C HIS A 58 -12.01 5.76 -2.31
N SER A 59 -11.74 5.40 -3.57
CA SER A 59 -12.71 5.42 -4.66
C SER A 59 -12.65 4.12 -5.46
N GLU A 60 -13.69 3.28 -5.32
CA GLU A 60 -13.85 2.06 -6.12
C GLU A 60 -13.81 2.38 -7.63
N LYS A 61 -14.47 3.48 -8.04
CA LYS A 61 -14.42 3.95 -9.43
C LYS A 61 -12.99 4.25 -9.90
N SER A 62 -12.16 4.83 -9.03
CA SER A 62 -10.74 5.08 -9.37
C SER A 62 -9.97 3.78 -9.54
N ILE A 63 -10.24 2.79 -8.68
CA ILE A 63 -9.62 1.45 -8.75
C ILE A 63 -10.04 0.74 -10.04
N ASP A 64 -11.35 0.73 -10.36
CA ASP A 64 -11.87 0.12 -11.60
C ASP A 64 -11.22 0.72 -12.83
N LEU A 65 -11.20 2.06 -12.94
CA LEU A 65 -10.58 2.76 -14.08
C LEU A 65 -9.08 2.47 -14.21
N ALA A 66 -8.35 2.36 -13.09
CA ALA A 66 -6.93 2.02 -13.10
C ALA A 66 -6.71 0.57 -13.54
N LEU A 67 -7.55 -0.36 -13.08
CA LEU A 67 -7.49 -1.77 -13.48
C LEU A 67 -7.81 -1.95 -14.97
N ASP A 68 -8.86 -1.30 -15.46
CA ASP A 68 -9.25 -1.37 -16.89
C ASP A 68 -8.12 -0.85 -17.80
N LYS A 69 -7.49 0.27 -17.43
CA LYS A 69 -6.31 0.79 -18.15
C LYS A 69 -5.12 -0.16 -18.07
N THR A 70 -4.91 -0.79 -16.92
CA THR A 70 -3.86 -1.80 -16.74
C THR A 70 -4.08 -2.98 -17.67
N LEU A 71 -5.29 -3.54 -17.70
CA LEU A 71 -5.63 -4.66 -18.55
C LEU A 71 -5.54 -4.30 -20.05
N SER A 72 -5.96 -3.09 -20.42
CA SER A 72 -5.79 -2.59 -21.78
C SER A 72 -4.31 -2.52 -22.18
N ALA A 73 -3.44 -2.01 -21.29
CA ALA A 73 -1.99 -1.92 -21.53
C ALA A 73 -1.30 -3.30 -21.58
N THR A 74 -1.85 -4.31 -20.91
CA THR A 74 -1.26 -5.66 -20.79
C THR A 74 -1.97 -6.72 -21.62
N ASN A 75 -2.80 -6.31 -22.59
CA ASN A 75 -3.60 -7.23 -23.44
C ASN A 75 -4.47 -8.22 -22.62
N GLY A 76 -5.12 -7.71 -21.57
CA GLY A 76 -6.03 -8.46 -20.69
C GLY A 76 -5.36 -9.43 -19.72
N LYS A 77 -4.02 -9.36 -19.54
CA LYS A 77 -3.27 -10.25 -18.65
C LYS A 77 -2.58 -9.46 -17.55
N LEU A 78 -2.54 -10.06 -16.37
CA LEU A 78 -1.86 -9.47 -15.21
C LEU A 78 -1.17 -10.59 -14.42
N ASP A 79 0.16 -10.67 -14.51
CA ASP A 79 0.93 -11.72 -13.84
C ASP A 79 1.05 -11.47 -12.34
N ALA A 80 1.07 -10.21 -11.92
CA ALA A 80 1.16 -9.86 -10.51
C ALA A 80 0.45 -8.53 -10.17
N ILE A 81 -0.02 -8.42 -8.94
CA ILE A 81 -0.31 -7.13 -8.30
C ILE A 81 0.56 -6.95 -7.07
N PHE A 82 0.98 -5.73 -6.80
CA PHE A 82 1.65 -5.35 -5.57
C PHE A 82 0.86 -4.23 -4.89
N ASN A 83 0.02 -4.59 -3.93
CA ASN A 83 -0.65 -3.68 -3.03
C ASN A 83 0.39 -3.10 -2.06
N ASN A 84 0.79 -1.84 -2.28
CA ASN A 84 1.81 -1.17 -1.51
C ASN A 84 1.37 0.22 -1.01
N GLY A 85 0.48 0.90 -1.75
CA GLY A 85 0.02 2.24 -1.38
C GLY A 85 -0.70 2.26 -0.03
N ALA A 86 -0.10 2.92 0.96
CA ALA A 86 -0.60 3.02 2.32
C ALA A 86 -0.12 4.31 2.98
N PHE A 87 -0.68 4.65 4.13
CA PHE A 87 -0.15 5.69 5.00
C PHE A 87 -0.16 5.25 6.47
N ALA A 88 0.56 5.98 7.31
CA ALA A 88 0.57 5.79 8.75
C ALA A 88 -0.11 6.97 9.45
N LEU A 89 -0.81 6.68 10.53
CA LEU A 89 -1.41 7.66 11.44
C LEU A 89 -0.88 7.35 12.85
N PRO A 90 0.08 8.13 13.35
CA PRO A 90 0.55 8.02 14.73
C PRO A 90 -0.41 8.75 15.67
N GLY A 91 -0.44 8.32 16.94
CA GLY A 91 -1.21 8.92 18.02
C GLY A 91 -1.61 7.90 19.07
N ALA A 92 -1.93 8.38 20.28
CA ALA A 92 -2.51 7.56 21.33
C ALA A 92 -3.92 7.10 20.90
N MET A 93 -4.28 5.86 21.20
CA MET A 93 -5.55 5.29 20.73
C MET A 93 -6.78 6.05 21.24
N GLU A 94 -6.69 6.61 22.44
CA GLU A 94 -7.78 7.43 23.00
C GLU A 94 -7.99 8.77 22.29
N ASP A 95 -6.97 9.28 21.60
CA ASP A 95 -7.03 10.53 20.84
C ASP A 95 -7.38 10.30 19.36
N ILE A 96 -7.47 9.05 18.89
CA ILE A 96 -7.77 8.75 17.49
C ILE A 96 -9.29 8.81 17.24
N PRO A 97 -9.79 9.79 16.46
CA PRO A 97 -11.19 9.81 16.09
C PRO A 97 -11.60 8.58 15.25
N SER A 98 -12.86 8.14 15.40
CA SER A 98 -13.39 7.03 14.61
C SER A 98 -13.28 7.24 13.09
N GLU A 99 -13.43 8.50 12.65
CA GLU A 99 -13.29 8.88 11.23
C GLU A 99 -11.86 8.67 10.72
N ALA A 100 -10.86 8.95 11.55
CA ALA A 100 -9.46 8.72 11.23
C ALA A 100 -9.15 7.21 11.12
N MET A 101 -9.74 6.39 12.02
CA MET A 101 -9.67 4.92 11.89
C MET A 101 -10.30 4.43 10.60
N LYS A 102 -11.48 4.93 10.22
CA LYS A 102 -12.13 4.58 8.95
C LYS A 102 -11.26 4.98 7.76
N GLU A 103 -10.66 6.18 7.77
CA GLU A 103 -9.81 6.67 6.69
C GLU A 103 -8.59 5.76 6.47
N ILE A 104 -7.88 5.40 7.54
CA ILE A 104 -6.70 4.53 7.41
C ILE A 104 -7.07 3.10 6.98
N PHE A 105 -8.18 2.55 7.49
CA PHE A 105 -8.67 1.24 7.05
C PHE A 105 -9.12 1.26 5.59
N GLN A 106 -9.77 2.35 5.14
CA GLN A 106 -10.17 2.49 3.74
C GLN A 106 -8.95 2.43 2.82
N ALA A 107 -7.87 3.16 3.13
CA ALA A 107 -6.68 3.20 2.30
C ALA A 107 -5.81 1.94 2.40
N ASN A 108 -5.61 1.41 3.64
CA ASN A 108 -4.63 0.36 3.89
C ASN A 108 -5.21 -1.06 3.83
N PHE A 109 -6.54 -1.20 3.80
CA PHE A 109 -7.22 -2.49 3.84
C PHE A 109 -8.37 -2.61 2.84
N PHE A 110 -9.43 -1.81 2.96
CA PHE A 110 -10.63 -1.98 2.13
C PHE A 110 -10.35 -1.73 0.64
N GLY A 111 -9.59 -0.70 0.31
CA GLY A 111 -9.19 -0.45 -1.08
C GLY A 111 -8.33 -1.57 -1.67
N TRP A 112 -7.45 -2.17 -0.86
CA TRP A 112 -6.65 -3.32 -1.26
C TRP A 112 -7.51 -4.57 -1.47
N HIS A 113 -8.46 -4.82 -0.55
CA HIS A 113 -9.44 -5.89 -0.70
C HIS A 113 -10.23 -5.73 -2.00
N TYR A 114 -10.74 -4.51 -2.28
CA TYR A 114 -11.51 -4.26 -3.48
C TYR A 114 -10.70 -4.55 -4.76
N LEU A 115 -9.49 -4.03 -4.87
CA LEU A 115 -8.60 -4.31 -6.00
C LEU A 115 -8.28 -5.81 -6.12
N THR A 116 -7.94 -6.47 -5.01
CA THR A 116 -7.64 -7.91 -4.97
C THR A 116 -8.82 -8.74 -5.44
N LYS A 117 -10.03 -8.45 -4.94
CA LYS A 117 -11.29 -9.09 -5.36
C LYS A 117 -11.53 -8.99 -6.87
N LYS A 118 -11.21 -7.84 -7.46
CA LYS A 118 -11.36 -7.63 -8.93
C LYS A 118 -10.29 -8.36 -9.74
N VAL A 119 -9.09 -8.54 -9.21
CA VAL A 119 -7.99 -9.21 -9.94
C VAL A 119 -8.07 -10.73 -9.89
N ILE A 120 -8.58 -11.31 -8.81
CA ILE A 120 -8.69 -12.78 -8.66
C ILE A 120 -9.40 -13.46 -9.84
N PRO A 121 -10.56 -13.01 -10.33
CA PRO A 121 -11.22 -13.66 -11.49
C PRO A 121 -10.36 -13.63 -12.75
N ILE A 122 -9.57 -12.57 -12.95
CA ILE A 122 -8.65 -12.43 -14.08
C ILE A 122 -7.56 -13.51 -13.98
N MET A 123 -6.91 -13.60 -12.82
CA MET A 123 -5.86 -14.59 -12.56
C MET A 123 -6.40 -16.05 -12.60
N ARG A 124 -7.62 -16.29 -12.09
CA ARG A 124 -8.28 -17.60 -12.23
C ARG A 124 -8.47 -17.99 -13.69
N LYS A 125 -8.93 -17.06 -14.55
CA LYS A 125 -9.06 -17.30 -15.99
C LYS A 125 -7.70 -17.54 -16.67
N GLN A 126 -6.64 -16.95 -16.16
CA GLN A 126 -5.27 -17.18 -16.63
C GLN A 126 -4.71 -18.53 -16.17
N GLY A 127 -5.18 -19.08 -15.05
CA GLY A 127 -4.65 -20.25 -14.37
C GLY A 127 -3.38 -19.97 -13.56
N TYR A 128 -2.98 -18.70 -13.39
CA TYR A 128 -1.82 -18.28 -12.60
C TYR A 128 -1.93 -16.82 -12.19
N GLY A 129 -1.20 -16.43 -11.15
CA GLY A 129 -1.06 -15.06 -10.72
C GLY A 129 -0.28 -14.91 -9.41
N LYS A 130 0.13 -13.69 -9.08
CA LYS A 130 0.76 -13.39 -7.80
C LYS A 130 0.14 -12.14 -7.19
N ILE A 131 -0.33 -12.27 -5.96
CA ILE A 131 -0.89 -11.19 -5.16
C ILE A 131 0.10 -10.88 -4.04
N LEU A 132 0.81 -9.76 -4.16
CA LEU A 132 1.75 -9.31 -3.15
C LEU A 132 1.09 -8.23 -2.29
N GLN A 133 1.15 -8.43 -0.96
CA GLN A 133 0.61 -7.51 0.04
C GLN A 133 1.78 -6.90 0.84
N CYS A 134 1.99 -5.59 0.73
CA CYS A 134 2.99 -4.89 1.53
C CYS A 134 2.49 -4.70 2.96
N SER A 135 2.66 -5.72 3.77
CA SER A 135 2.39 -5.67 5.20
C SER A 135 3.47 -4.84 5.91
N SER A 136 3.86 -5.22 7.08
CA SER A 136 4.90 -4.60 7.91
C SER A 136 5.32 -5.56 9.01
N ILE A 137 6.50 -5.35 9.61
CA ILE A 137 6.82 -5.94 10.91
C ILE A 137 5.74 -5.58 11.95
N LEU A 138 5.07 -4.42 11.80
CA LEU A 138 3.95 -3.98 12.64
C LEU A 138 2.62 -4.75 12.38
N GLY A 139 2.63 -5.75 11.53
CA GLY A 139 1.59 -6.77 11.42
C GLY A 139 1.83 -7.98 12.34
N PHE A 140 2.95 -8.05 13.07
CA PHE A 140 3.32 -9.10 14.01
C PHE A 140 3.68 -8.59 15.39
N ILE A 141 4.23 -7.36 15.47
CA ILE A 141 4.55 -6.70 16.74
C ILE A 141 3.77 -5.39 16.81
N THR A 142 3.62 -4.87 18.03
CA THR A 142 2.95 -3.60 18.27
C THR A 142 3.92 -2.58 18.83
N LEU A 143 3.70 -1.31 18.51
CA LEU A 143 4.41 -0.18 19.09
C LEU A 143 3.40 0.84 19.58
N SER A 144 3.69 1.46 20.72
CA SER A 144 2.89 2.58 21.26
C SER A 144 2.76 3.69 20.21
N TYR A 145 1.64 4.37 20.22
CA TYR A 145 1.30 5.46 19.29
C TYR A 145 1.26 5.04 17.81
N ARG A 146 1.15 3.75 17.50
CA ARG A 146 1.02 3.19 16.14
C ARG A 146 -0.26 2.38 15.95
N GLY A 147 -1.20 2.47 16.90
CA GLY A 147 -2.39 1.64 16.95
C GLY A 147 -3.18 1.56 15.64
N PRO A 148 -3.56 2.68 14.99
CA PRO A 148 -4.29 2.62 13.73
C PRO A 148 -3.55 1.88 12.62
N TYR A 149 -2.27 2.12 12.46
CA TYR A 149 -1.45 1.44 11.46
C TYR A 149 -1.27 -0.05 11.80
N ASN A 150 -0.93 -0.37 13.08
CA ASN A 150 -0.82 -1.74 13.54
C ASN A 150 -2.10 -2.53 13.23
N ALA A 151 -3.27 -1.98 13.59
CA ALA A 151 -4.55 -2.62 13.36
C ALA A 151 -4.78 -2.97 11.89
N THR A 152 -4.45 -2.05 10.96
CA THR A 152 -4.58 -2.33 9.52
C THR A 152 -3.63 -3.43 9.06
N LYS A 153 -2.41 -3.47 9.58
CA LYS A 153 -1.41 -4.49 9.17
C LYS A 153 -1.69 -5.85 9.77
N TRP A 154 -2.18 -5.94 11.01
CA TRP A 154 -2.67 -7.18 11.60
C TRP A 154 -3.88 -7.74 10.84
N ALA A 155 -4.85 -6.88 10.51
CA ALA A 155 -5.99 -7.28 9.67
C ALA A 155 -5.52 -7.82 8.30
N LEU A 156 -4.50 -7.19 7.70
CA LEU A 156 -3.96 -7.61 6.42
C LEU A 156 -3.25 -8.97 6.49
N GLU A 157 -2.59 -9.31 7.59
CA GLU A 157 -1.96 -10.62 7.77
C GLU A 157 -3.01 -11.73 7.81
N GLY A 158 -4.03 -11.61 8.68
CA GLY A 158 -5.12 -12.58 8.74
C GLY A 158 -5.87 -12.71 7.41
N TYR A 159 -6.14 -11.59 6.75
CA TYR A 159 -6.72 -11.57 5.40
C TYR A 159 -5.86 -12.33 4.39
N SER A 160 -4.55 -12.08 4.37
CA SER A 160 -3.64 -12.70 3.41
C SER A 160 -3.48 -14.20 3.63
N ASP A 161 -3.44 -14.63 4.89
CA ASP A 161 -3.36 -16.06 5.24
C ASP A 161 -4.63 -16.80 4.84
N THR A 162 -5.81 -16.25 5.12
CA THR A 162 -7.09 -16.82 4.68
C THR A 162 -7.15 -16.90 3.15
N LEU A 163 -6.82 -15.82 2.46
CA LEU A 163 -6.85 -15.78 1.01
C LEU A 163 -5.88 -16.79 0.37
N ARG A 164 -4.73 -17.04 1.01
CA ARG A 164 -3.75 -18.05 0.54
C ARG A 164 -4.33 -19.45 0.60
N MET A 165 -5.06 -19.79 1.68
CA MET A 165 -5.74 -21.08 1.79
C MET A 165 -6.87 -21.23 0.77
N GLU A 166 -7.67 -20.18 0.56
CA GLU A 166 -8.78 -20.19 -0.40
C GLU A 166 -8.35 -20.29 -1.86
N LEU A 167 -7.10 -19.86 -2.17
CA LEU A 167 -6.53 -19.91 -3.51
C LEU A 167 -5.59 -21.10 -3.73
N GLU A 168 -5.46 -22.00 -2.76
CA GLU A 168 -4.68 -23.23 -2.90
C GLU A 168 -5.13 -24.04 -4.12
N GLY A 169 -4.17 -24.56 -4.88
CA GLY A 169 -4.43 -25.34 -6.10
C GLY A 169 -4.89 -24.53 -7.33
N THR A 170 -5.09 -23.23 -7.23
CA THR A 170 -5.56 -22.39 -8.35
C THR A 170 -4.44 -21.84 -9.25
N GLY A 171 -3.18 -22.01 -8.86
CA GLY A 171 -2.03 -21.36 -9.50
C GLY A 171 -1.84 -19.89 -9.12
N ILE A 172 -2.59 -19.37 -8.15
CA ILE A 172 -2.48 -17.99 -7.66
C ILE A 172 -1.77 -18.00 -6.30
N ASP A 173 -0.62 -17.35 -6.23
CA ASP A 173 0.14 -17.22 -4.98
C ASP A 173 -0.23 -15.93 -4.24
N VAL A 174 -0.39 -16.00 -2.92
CA VAL A 174 -0.55 -14.82 -2.04
C VAL A 174 0.70 -14.66 -1.17
N ILE A 175 1.35 -13.51 -1.27
CA ILE A 175 2.65 -13.23 -0.68
C ILE A 175 2.57 -12.00 0.20
N SER A 176 2.81 -12.16 1.51
CA SER A 176 2.97 -11.04 2.43
C SER A 176 4.45 -10.61 2.49
N ILE A 177 4.73 -9.35 2.15
CA ILE A 177 6.02 -8.72 2.33
C ILE A 177 5.97 -7.91 3.60
N ARG A 178 6.91 -8.13 4.52
CA ARG A 178 6.93 -7.53 5.86
C ARG A 178 8.17 -6.66 6.08
N PRO A 179 8.19 -5.45 5.50
CA PRO A 179 9.33 -4.56 5.68
C PRO A 179 9.53 -4.19 7.16
N GLY A 180 10.79 -4.14 7.57
CA GLY A 180 11.21 -3.50 8.80
C GLY A 180 11.32 -1.98 8.63
N PRO A 181 12.16 -1.30 9.41
CA PRO A 181 12.40 0.14 9.31
C PRO A 181 13.19 0.47 8.04
N ILE A 182 12.49 0.73 6.95
CA ILE A 182 13.07 1.18 5.69
C ILE A 182 12.94 2.70 5.59
N LYS A 183 14.01 3.39 5.20
CA LYS A 183 13.99 4.84 4.97
C LYS A 183 13.08 5.18 3.78
N THR A 184 11.90 5.72 4.08
CA THR A 184 10.90 6.17 3.10
C THR A 184 10.19 7.42 3.64
N LEU A 185 9.40 8.09 2.81
CA LEU A 185 8.62 9.26 3.21
C LEU A 185 7.38 8.93 4.06
N ILE A 186 7.14 7.67 4.42
CA ILE A 186 5.92 7.29 5.17
C ILE A 186 5.85 7.98 6.54
N ARG A 187 6.99 8.19 7.19
CA ARG A 187 7.05 8.87 8.50
C ARG A 187 6.78 10.36 8.36
N GLU A 188 7.46 11.02 7.42
CA GLU A 188 7.26 12.45 7.13
C GLU A 188 5.80 12.71 6.75
N ASN A 189 5.26 11.89 5.86
CA ASN A 189 3.86 11.98 5.44
C ASN A 189 2.88 11.74 6.61
N SER A 190 3.25 10.93 7.61
CA SER A 190 2.40 10.64 8.76
C SER A 190 2.15 11.87 9.65
N ILE A 191 3.05 12.85 9.63
CA ILE A 191 2.90 14.11 10.37
C ILE A 191 1.67 14.89 9.86
N ASN A 192 1.43 14.89 8.55
CA ASN A 192 0.26 15.55 7.97
C ASN A 192 -1.06 14.93 8.46
N TYR A 193 -1.10 13.60 8.60
CA TYR A 193 -2.27 12.89 9.13
C TYR A 193 -2.43 13.12 10.63
N PHE A 194 -1.35 13.14 11.38
CA PHE A 194 -1.35 13.50 12.80
C PHE A 194 -1.95 14.89 13.01
N ASN A 195 -1.42 15.90 12.34
CA ASN A 195 -1.88 17.29 12.44
C ASN A 195 -3.32 17.47 11.94
N LYS A 196 -3.77 16.65 11.01
CA LYS A 196 -5.17 16.68 10.52
C LYS A 196 -6.15 16.19 11.57
N TRP A 197 -5.78 15.17 12.35
CA TRP A 197 -6.73 14.40 13.14
C TRP A 197 -6.60 14.58 14.64
N ILE A 198 -5.44 14.98 15.15
CA ILE A 198 -5.15 14.98 16.58
C ILE A 198 -4.85 16.40 17.07
N ASP A 199 -5.73 16.89 17.94
CA ASP A 199 -5.51 18.14 18.71
C ASP A 199 -4.72 17.79 19.97
N TRP A 200 -3.44 17.47 19.78
CA TRP A 200 -2.56 16.95 20.83
C TRP A 200 -2.36 17.92 22.00
N GLU A 201 -2.51 19.24 21.78
CA GLU A 201 -2.38 20.27 22.82
C GLU A 201 -3.50 20.19 23.86
N LYS A 202 -4.68 19.71 23.44
CA LYS A 202 -5.83 19.49 24.32
C LYS A 202 -5.91 18.09 24.92
N SER A 203 -5.05 17.17 24.47
CA SER A 203 -4.98 15.83 25.02
C SER A 203 -4.48 15.81 26.46
N VAL A 204 -4.95 14.87 27.25
CA VAL A 204 -4.41 14.56 28.57
C VAL A 204 -2.95 14.09 28.47
N LEU A 205 -2.53 13.62 27.29
CA LEU A 205 -1.18 13.18 26.94
C LEU A 205 -0.34 14.26 26.26
N SER A 206 -0.68 15.55 26.46
CA SER A 206 0.02 16.65 25.79
C SER A 206 1.52 16.70 26.11
N ASN A 207 1.92 16.36 27.34
CA ASN A 207 3.32 16.30 27.74
C ASN A 207 4.06 15.13 27.08
N GLU A 208 3.44 13.98 26.99
CA GLU A 208 3.95 12.81 26.27
C GLU A 208 4.13 13.13 24.78
N TYR A 209 3.17 13.78 24.16
CA TYR A 209 3.28 14.22 22.78
C TYR A 209 4.44 15.21 22.58
N LYS A 210 4.61 16.19 23.45
CA LYS A 210 5.78 17.12 23.40
C LYS A 210 7.11 16.38 23.45
N ASN A 211 7.22 15.36 24.30
CA ASN A 211 8.43 14.57 24.45
C ASN A 211 8.63 13.56 23.33
N PHE A 212 7.56 12.96 22.84
CA PHE A 212 7.59 11.89 21.85
C PHE A 212 7.70 12.41 20.41
N PHE A 213 7.10 13.58 20.11
CA PHE A 213 7.12 14.24 18.80
C PHE A 213 8.21 15.30 18.66
N SER A 214 9.10 15.48 19.65
CA SER A 214 10.35 16.20 19.45
C SER A 214 11.16 15.51 18.33
N PRO A 215 12.23 16.11 17.77
CA PRO A 215 12.99 15.59 16.61
C PRO A 215 13.43 14.11 16.70
N LEU A 216 13.38 13.51 17.88
CA LEU A 216 13.63 12.08 18.10
C LEU A 216 12.55 11.14 17.52
N PHE A 217 11.30 11.58 17.37
CA PHE A 217 10.26 10.75 16.73
C PHE A 217 10.54 10.52 15.23
N LEU A 218 11.25 11.45 14.62
CA LEU A 218 11.78 11.31 13.26
C LEU A 218 13.11 10.54 13.23
N LYS A 219 13.85 10.52 14.37
CA LYS A 219 15.18 9.90 14.49
C LYS A 219 15.20 8.50 15.10
N CYS A 220 14.13 8.06 15.75
CA CYS A 220 14.12 6.76 16.45
C CYS A 220 14.03 5.55 15.54
N ILE A 221 14.72 5.53 14.43
CA ILE A 221 15.08 4.27 13.73
C ILE A 221 16.12 4.68 12.63
N ASP A 222 17.30 5.03 13.03
CA ASP A 222 18.50 4.84 12.21
C ASP A 222 19.10 3.48 12.56
#